data_b535a1738155d8432e9754e144549953
#
_entry.id   b535a1738155d8432e9754e144549953
#
_cell.length_a   1.000
_cell.length_b   1.000
_cell.length_c   1.000
_cell.angle_alpha   90.00
_cell.angle_beta   90.00
_cell.angle_gamma   90.00
#
_symmetry.space_group_name_H-M   'P 1'
#
loop_
_entity.id
_entity.type
_entity.pdbx_description
1 polymer ?
#
loop_
_entity_poly.entity_id
_entity_poly.type
_entity_poly.pdbx_seq_one_letter_code
_entity_poly.pdbx_strand_id
1 'polypeptide(L)'
;LTIAKEKKIKYFYQLTLPLEKRRLMLGKMCYLILTLFGANVVLSVGATLGGSVLTTSVPVSGAFPAVVVLTITYLWEIPFFLFLSIRFGMFVTVLTGVLLAVLGTGMASSGNWWMFAPAIPIRVVCPLLHVLPNGLRAGDALLDAGVLLPGIILSLFWFFVATVLFLKWFERKEVR
;
A
#
# COMPACT_ATOMS: atom_id res chain seq x y z
N LEU A 1 -4.72 -14.33 1.49
CA LEU A 1 -5.53 -15.58 1.49
C LEU A 1 -5.43 -16.30 0.15
N THR A 2 -5.59 -15.63 -0.99
CA THR A 2 -5.55 -16.23 -2.33
C THR A 2 -4.22 -16.93 -2.61
N ILE A 3 -3.08 -16.25 -2.39
CA ILE A 3 -1.74 -16.82 -2.60
C ILE A 3 -1.45 -17.98 -1.65
N ALA A 4 -1.93 -17.94 -0.40
CA ALA A 4 -1.72 -19.03 0.55
C ALA A 4 -2.45 -20.31 0.12
N LYS A 5 -3.66 -20.21 -0.46
CA LYS A 5 -4.38 -21.33 -1.07
C LYS A 5 -3.63 -21.88 -2.28
N GLU A 6 -3.17 -21.01 -3.18
CA GLU A 6 -2.42 -21.39 -4.38
C GLU A 6 -1.10 -22.09 -4.05
N LYS A 7 -0.40 -21.66 -3.00
CA LYS A 7 0.82 -22.31 -2.52
C LYS A 7 0.55 -23.73 -2.02
N LYS A 8 -0.61 -23.98 -1.39
CA LYS A 8 -1.00 -25.31 -0.91
C LYS A 8 -1.18 -26.31 -2.06
N ILE A 9 -1.66 -25.86 -3.22
CA ILE A 9 -1.79 -26.67 -4.45
C ILE A 9 -0.59 -26.52 -5.40
N LYS A 10 0.57 -26.04 -4.89
CA LYS A 10 1.83 -25.85 -5.62
C LYS A 10 1.67 -25.08 -6.94
N TYR A 11 0.73 -24.14 -7.00
CA TYR A 11 0.40 -23.37 -8.23
C TYR A 11 0.04 -24.26 -9.44
N PHE A 12 -0.34 -25.52 -9.21
CA PHE A 12 -0.53 -26.54 -10.25
C PHE A 12 -1.44 -26.04 -11.36
N TYR A 13 -2.64 -25.54 -11.01
CA TYR A 13 -3.59 -25.03 -12.01
C TYR A 13 -3.12 -23.80 -12.78
N GLN A 14 -2.25 -22.99 -12.19
CA GLN A 14 -1.78 -21.75 -12.82
C GLN A 14 -0.59 -21.98 -13.75
N LEU A 15 0.21 -23.00 -13.46
CA LEU A 15 1.40 -23.35 -14.23
C LEU A 15 1.11 -24.32 -15.36
N THR A 16 -0.06 -25.01 -15.31
CA THR A 16 -0.56 -25.83 -16.41
C THR A 16 -1.33 -25.04 -17.46
N LEU A 17 -1.73 -23.79 -17.17
CA LEU A 17 -2.31 -22.91 -18.17
C LEU A 17 -1.20 -22.42 -19.13
N PRO A 18 -1.47 -22.35 -20.45
CA PRO A 18 -0.53 -21.85 -21.46
C PRO A 18 -0.39 -20.32 -21.41
N LEU A 19 -0.28 -19.77 -20.20
CA LEU A 19 -0.12 -18.34 -19.95
C LEU A 19 1.30 -18.04 -19.48
N GLU A 20 1.88 -16.98 -20.03
CA GLU A 20 3.15 -16.47 -19.55
C GLU A 20 3.08 -16.11 -18.06
N LYS A 21 4.01 -16.60 -17.26
CA LYS A 21 4.11 -16.34 -15.81
C LYS A 21 3.97 -14.85 -15.47
N ARG A 22 4.54 -13.99 -16.32
CA ARG A 22 4.48 -12.54 -16.19
C ARG A 22 3.06 -11.99 -16.29
N ARG A 23 2.30 -12.41 -17.31
CA ARG A 23 0.90 -11.97 -17.52
C ARG A 23 0.01 -12.37 -16.35
N LEU A 24 0.20 -13.56 -15.83
CA LEU A 24 -0.53 -14.06 -14.68
C LEU A 24 -0.27 -13.20 -13.42
N MET A 25 1.00 -12.84 -13.15
CA MET A 25 1.32 -11.98 -12.01
C MET A 25 0.82 -10.55 -12.19
N LEU A 26 0.90 -10.01 -13.40
CA LEU A 26 0.33 -8.68 -13.69
C LEU A 26 -1.19 -8.66 -13.47
N GLY A 27 -1.92 -9.70 -13.91
CA GLY A 27 -3.35 -9.82 -13.63
C GLY A 27 -3.67 -9.83 -12.12
N LYS A 28 -2.87 -10.56 -11.32
CA LYS A 28 -3.00 -10.53 -9.85
C LYS A 28 -2.71 -9.17 -9.26
N MET A 29 -1.69 -8.48 -9.76
CA MET A 29 -1.39 -7.12 -9.31
C MET A 29 -2.53 -6.17 -9.63
N CYS A 30 -3.12 -6.22 -10.84
CA CYS A 30 -4.30 -5.43 -11.18
C CYS A 30 -5.48 -5.70 -10.23
N TYR A 31 -5.77 -6.96 -9.94
CA TYR A 31 -6.81 -7.32 -8.97
C TYR A 31 -6.53 -6.74 -7.58
N LEU A 32 -5.29 -6.81 -7.11
CA LEU A 32 -4.89 -6.27 -5.81
C LEU A 32 -4.94 -4.74 -5.78
N ILE A 33 -4.63 -4.06 -6.89
CA ILE A 33 -4.79 -2.59 -7.01
C ILE A 33 -6.27 -2.20 -6.85
N LEU A 34 -7.17 -2.90 -7.53
CA LEU A 34 -8.61 -2.66 -7.39
C LEU A 34 -9.11 -2.92 -5.96
N THR A 35 -8.61 -3.98 -5.33
CA THR A 35 -8.94 -4.30 -3.93
C THR A 35 -8.40 -3.23 -2.97
N LEU A 36 -7.18 -2.74 -3.18
CA LEU A 36 -6.58 -1.65 -2.41
C LEU A 36 -7.39 -0.35 -2.55
N PHE A 37 -7.78 -0.01 -3.79
CA PHE A 37 -8.64 1.15 -4.05
C PHE A 37 -9.97 1.04 -3.31
N GLY A 38 -10.66 -0.11 -3.42
CA GLY A 38 -11.91 -0.37 -2.70
C GLY A 38 -11.75 -0.27 -1.18
N ALA A 39 -10.65 -0.82 -0.63
CA ALA A 39 -10.35 -0.70 0.80
C ALA A 39 -10.14 0.75 1.25
N ASN A 40 -9.44 1.56 0.46
CA ASN A 40 -9.25 2.99 0.74
C ASN A 40 -10.55 3.78 0.66
N VAL A 41 -11.47 3.43 -0.26
CA VAL A 41 -12.82 4.02 -0.32
C VAL A 41 -13.58 3.73 0.98
N VAL A 42 -13.63 2.47 1.41
CA VAL A 42 -14.31 2.06 2.64
C VAL A 42 -13.69 2.75 3.86
N LEU A 43 -12.36 2.82 3.93
CA LEU A 43 -11.65 3.53 4.99
C LEU A 43 -12.01 5.02 5.02
N SER A 44 -12.03 5.68 3.87
CA SER A 44 -12.35 7.11 3.76
C SER A 44 -13.80 7.42 4.17
N VAL A 45 -14.76 6.59 3.73
CA VAL A 45 -16.15 6.68 4.16
C VAL A 45 -16.27 6.47 5.67
N GLY A 46 -15.61 5.43 6.21
CA GLY A 46 -15.59 5.17 7.64
C GLY A 46 -14.98 6.32 8.45
N ALA A 47 -13.88 6.91 7.96
CA ALA A 47 -13.22 8.04 8.62
C ALA A 47 -14.09 9.32 8.61
N THR A 48 -14.79 9.61 7.51
CA THR A 48 -15.70 10.78 7.43
C THR A 48 -16.92 10.61 8.30
N LEU A 49 -17.57 9.44 8.30
CA LEU A 49 -18.71 9.13 9.16
C LEU A 49 -18.32 9.08 10.64
N GLY A 50 -17.20 8.41 10.97
CA GLY A 50 -16.70 8.36 12.35
C GLY A 50 -16.25 9.72 12.88
N GLY A 51 -15.59 10.53 12.04
CA GLY A 51 -15.17 11.89 12.39
C GLY A 51 -16.34 12.82 12.71
N SER A 52 -17.47 12.68 12.02
CA SER A 52 -18.67 13.46 12.30
C SER A 52 -19.28 13.15 13.67
N VAL A 53 -19.09 11.92 14.18
CA VAL A 53 -19.56 11.48 15.52
C VAL A 53 -18.59 11.89 16.62
N LEU A 54 -17.28 11.92 16.34
CA LEU A 54 -16.21 12.10 17.33
C LEU A 54 -15.68 13.54 17.42
N THR A 55 -16.43 14.54 16.93
CA THR A 55 -16.03 15.96 16.98
C THR A 55 -14.71 16.34 16.27
N THR A 56 -14.03 15.40 15.67
CA THR A 56 -12.88 15.61 14.79
C THR A 56 -13.36 15.62 13.35
N SER A 57 -13.77 16.77 12.85
CA SER A 57 -14.25 16.89 11.47
C SER A 57 -13.13 16.63 10.47
N VAL A 58 -13.13 15.44 9.86
CA VAL A 58 -12.36 15.18 8.66
C VAL A 58 -13.01 15.95 7.51
N PRO A 59 -12.29 16.82 6.79
CA PRO A 59 -12.91 17.61 5.73
C PRO A 59 -13.36 16.65 4.60
N VAL A 60 -14.66 16.66 4.31
CA VAL A 60 -15.26 15.83 3.25
C VAL A 60 -14.60 16.12 1.89
N SER A 61 -14.20 17.37 1.66
CA SER A 61 -13.47 17.78 0.44
C SER A 61 -12.12 17.10 0.28
N GLY A 62 -11.45 16.71 1.38
CA GLY A 62 -10.18 15.99 1.37
C GLY A 62 -10.33 14.48 1.23
N ALA A 63 -11.53 13.94 1.47
CA ALA A 63 -11.76 12.49 1.51
C ALA A 63 -11.49 11.80 0.17
N PHE A 64 -12.03 12.32 -0.93
CA PHE A 64 -11.83 11.74 -2.26
C PHE A 64 -10.36 11.86 -2.76
N PRO A 65 -9.73 13.05 -2.71
CA PRO A 65 -8.30 13.15 -2.99
C PRO A 65 -7.44 12.22 -2.15
N ALA A 66 -7.76 12.05 -0.86
CA ALA A 66 -7.03 11.14 0.02
C ALA A 66 -7.11 9.68 -0.44
N VAL A 67 -8.27 9.20 -0.92
CA VAL A 67 -8.42 7.84 -1.48
C VAL A 67 -7.46 7.64 -2.66
N VAL A 68 -7.44 8.58 -3.60
CA VAL A 68 -6.58 8.49 -4.78
C VAL A 68 -5.10 8.50 -4.38
N VAL A 69 -4.71 9.44 -3.54
CA VAL A 69 -3.33 9.61 -3.10
C VAL A 69 -2.87 8.41 -2.29
N LEU A 70 -3.67 7.91 -1.34
CA LEU A 70 -3.36 6.70 -0.58
C LEU A 70 -3.21 5.49 -1.51
N THR A 71 -4.10 5.33 -2.47
CA THR A 71 -3.99 4.21 -3.42
C THR A 71 -2.68 4.26 -4.18
N ILE A 72 -2.30 5.42 -4.71
CA ILE A 72 -1.05 5.59 -5.46
C ILE A 72 0.17 5.36 -4.56
N THR A 73 0.16 5.92 -3.35
CA THR A 73 1.31 5.86 -2.45
C THR A 73 1.51 4.48 -1.82
N TYR A 74 0.49 3.63 -1.74
CA TYR A 74 0.57 2.24 -1.29
C TYR A 74 0.82 1.23 -2.42
N LEU A 75 0.86 1.62 -3.70
CA LEU A 75 1.06 0.68 -4.82
C LEU A 75 2.33 -0.18 -4.69
N TRP A 76 3.42 0.38 -4.16
CA TRP A 76 4.69 -0.32 -3.99
C TRP A 76 4.59 -1.54 -3.05
N GLU A 77 3.64 -1.54 -2.13
CA GLU A 77 3.42 -2.66 -1.21
C GLU A 77 2.93 -3.92 -1.94
N ILE A 78 2.20 -3.76 -3.05
CA ILE A 78 1.61 -4.89 -3.78
C ILE A 78 2.69 -5.87 -4.26
N PRO A 79 3.66 -5.49 -5.10
CA PRO A 79 4.72 -6.41 -5.52
C PRO A 79 5.60 -6.86 -4.36
N PHE A 80 5.83 -6.01 -3.37
CA PHE A 80 6.62 -6.34 -2.18
C PHE A 80 5.94 -7.44 -1.34
N PHE A 81 4.66 -7.30 -1.00
CA PHE A 81 3.93 -8.32 -0.23
C PHE A 81 3.62 -9.58 -1.04
N LEU A 82 3.47 -9.49 -2.36
CA LEU A 82 3.42 -10.66 -3.23
C LEU A 82 4.72 -11.48 -3.12
N PHE A 83 5.86 -10.82 -3.23
CA PHE A 83 7.17 -11.47 -3.05
C PHE A 83 7.29 -12.15 -1.68
N LEU A 84 6.99 -11.43 -0.58
CA LEU A 84 7.06 -11.97 0.77
C LEU A 84 6.12 -13.18 0.95
N SER A 85 4.89 -13.07 0.48
CA SER A 85 3.90 -14.14 0.62
C SER A 85 4.30 -15.42 -0.14
N ILE A 86 4.86 -15.27 -1.33
CA ILE A 86 5.34 -16.41 -2.13
C ILE A 86 6.61 -17.03 -1.52
N ARG A 87 7.53 -16.20 -1.02
CA ARG A 87 8.82 -16.68 -0.51
C ARG A 87 8.74 -17.22 0.91
N PHE A 88 8.11 -16.48 1.82
CA PHE A 88 8.13 -16.74 3.26
C PHE A 88 6.78 -17.16 3.83
N GLY A 89 5.69 -16.92 3.09
CA GLY A 89 4.34 -17.28 3.49
C GLY A 89 3.58 -16.16 4.19
N MET A 90 2.32 -16.47 4.54
CA MET A 90 1.35 -15.48 5.02
C MET A 90 1.75 -14.86 6.36
N PHE A 91 2.26 -15.66 7.30
CA PHE A 91 2.62 -15.17 8.63
C PHE A 91 3.67 -14.07 8.60
N VAL A 92 4.78 -14.31 7.87
CA VAL A 92 5.85 -13.32 7.70
C VAL A 92 5.33 -12.07 6.99
N THR A 93 4.46 -12.24 5.99
CA THR A 93 3.87 -11.10 5.26
C THR A 93 3.06 -10.19 6.17
N VAL A 94 2.18 -10.77 7.01
CA VAL A 94 1.35 -10.01 7.95
C VAL A 94 2.22 -9.32 9.01
N LEU A 95 3.17 -10.07 9.60
CA LEU A 95 4.08 -9.51 10.61
C LEU A 95 4.89 -8.33 10.04
N THR A 96 5.44 -8.48 8.83
CA THR A 96 6.17 -7.40 8.16
C THR A 96 5.26 -6.21 7.91
N GLY A 97 4.02 -6.42 7.46
CA GLY A 97 3.04 -5.34 7.25
C GLY A 97 2.78 -4.53 8.53
N VAL A 98 2.56 -5.21 9.65
CA VAL A 98 2.37 -4.55 10.95
C VAL A 98 3.62 -3.75 11.37
N LEU A 99 4.81 -4.34 11.23
CA LEU A 99 6.07 -3.65 11.55
C LEU A 99 6.27 -2.41 10.69
N LEU A 100 6.05 -2.52 9.38
CA LEU A 100 6.18 -1.39 8.46
C LEU A 100 5.17 -0.27 8.75
N ALA A 101 3.93 -0.62 9.14
CA ALA A 101 2.92 0.36 9.54
C ALA A 101 3.33 1.12 10.81
N VAL A 102 3.82 0.41 11.84
CA VAL A 102 4.29 1.04 13.08
C VAL A 102 5.50 1.94 12.84
N LEU A 103 6.51 1.43 12.12
CA LEU A 103 7.71 2.21 11.79
C LEU A 103 7.39 3.40 10.87
N GLY A 104 6.51 3.18 9.87
CA GLY A 104 6.03 4.23 8.97
C GLY A 104 5.36 5.38 9.72
N THR A 105 4.50 5.05 10.68
CA THR A 105 3.82 6.05 11.52
C THR A 105 4.82 6.85 12.35
N GLY A 106 5.82 6.19 12.95
CA GLY A 106 6.86 6.85 13.74
C GLY A 106 7.75 7.79 12.89
N MET A 107 8.05 7.39 11.65
CA MET A 107 8.92 8.17 10.76
C MET A 107 8.19 9.25 9.96
N ALA A 108 6.87 9.19 9.83
CA ALA A 108 6.08 10.13 9.03
C ALA A 108 6.22 11.61 9.48
N SER A 109 6.46 11.84 10.77
CA SER A 109 6.70 13.18 11.34
C SER A 109 8.16 13.64 11.29
N SER A 110 9.09 12.78 10.92
CA SER A 110 10.51 13.12 10.84
C SER A 110 10.83 13.90 9.55
N GLY A 111 11.93 14.70 9.56
CA GLY A 111 12.41 15.39 8.36
C GLY A 111 12.86 14.44 7.23
N ASN A 112 13.16 13.19 7.56
CA ASN A 112 13.65 12.16 6.63
C ASN A 112 12.57 11.16 6.20
N TRP A 113 11.28 11.52 6.31
CA TRP A 113 10.15 10.66 5.94
C TRP A 113 10.24 10.08 4.52
N TRP A 114 10.82 10.84 3.58
CA TRP A 114 10.97 10.47 2.16
C TRP A 114 11.94 9.29 1.92
N MET A 115 12.86 9.02 2.86
CA MET A 115 13.80 7.90 2.76
C MET A 115 13.14 6.54 3.07
N PHE A 116 12.01 6.55 3.76
CA PHE A 116 11.34 5.34 4.21
C PHE A 116 9.98 5.17 3.53
N ALA A 117 9.91 4.29 2.54
CA ALA A 117 8.71 4.09 1.72
C ALA A 117 7.40 3.94 2.52
N PRO A 118 7.34 3.20 3.66
CA PRO A 118 6.13 3.08 4.47
C PRO A 118 5.68 4.37 5.16
N ALA A 119 6.56 5.36 5.33
CA ALA A 119 6.20 6.65 5.92
C ALA A 119 5.53 7.59 4.90
N ILE A 120 5.76 7.37 3.61
CA ILE A 120 5.27 8.26 2.54
C ILE A 120 3.73 8.36 2.51
N PRO A 121 2.95 7.26 2.48
CA PRO A 121 1.48 7.34 2.46
C PRO A 121 0.93 8.12 3.64
N ILE A 122 1.50 7.87 4.83
CA ILE A 122 1.08 8.49 6.08
C ILE A 122 1.37 10.00 6.07
N ARG A 123 2.56 10.38 5.66
CA ARG A 123 2.95 11.80 5.59
C ARG A 123 2.13 12.58 4.56
N VAL A 124 1.91 11.98 3.40
CA VAL A 124 1.25 12.63 2.25
C VAL A 124 -0.27 12.79 2.49
N VAL A 125 -0.90 11.94 3.30
CA VAL A 125 -2.32 12.05 3.60
C VAL A 125 -2.64 13.11 4.67
N CYS A 126 -1.68 13.46 5.53
CA CYS A 126 -1.89 14.45 6.60
C CYS A 126 -2.44 15.80 6.12
N PRO A 127 -1.91 16.45 5.06
CA PRO A 127 -2.43 17.73 4.57
C PRO A 127 -3.83 17.61 3.93
N LEU A 128 -4.27 16.42 3.55
CA LEU A 128 -5.58 16.19 2.94
C LEU A 128 -6.68 15.95 3.99
N LEU A 129 -6.37 15.17 5.02
CA LEU A 129 -7.34 14.78 6.06
C LEU A 129 -7.21 15.60 7.34
N HIS A 130 -6.12 16.35 7.52
CA HIS A 130 -5.81 17.14 8.72
C HIS A 130 -5.72 16.32 10.01
N VAL A 131 -5.57 14.99 9.88
CA VAL A 131 -5.46 14.06 11.01
C VAL A 131 -4.25 13.15 10.86
N LEU A 132 -3.74 12.73 11.99
CA LEU A 132 -2.72 11.69 12.11
C LEU A 132 -3.35 10.28 12.05
N PRO A 133 -2.58 9.21 11.82
CA PRO A 133 -3.08 7.84 11.83
C PRO A 133 -3.75 7.41 13.14
N ASN A 134 -3.42 8.06 14.25
CA ASN A 134 -4.04 7.85 15.56
C ASN A 134 -5.34 8.63 15.78
N GLY A 135 -5.85 9.36 14.76
CA GLY A 135 -7.07 10.15 14.82
C GLY A 135 -6.90 11.54 15.45
N LEU A 136 -5.71 11.89 15.94
CA LEU A 136 -5.45 13.23 16.47
C LEU A 136 -5.26 14.24 15.34
N ARG A 137 -5.51 15.51 15.61
CA ARG A 137 -5.25 16.58 14.65
C ARG A 137 -3.76 16.64 14.30
N ALA A 138 -3.46 16.77 13.00
CA ALA A 138 -2.11 16.98 12.54
C ALA A 138 -1.64 18.39 12.96
N GLY A 139 -0.41 18.49 13.48
CA GLY A 139 0.21 19.80 13.75
C GLY A 139 0.53 20.55 12.46
N ASP A 140 0.63 21.89 12.53
CA ASP A 140 0.81 22.77 11.38
C ASP A 140 2.01 22.38 10.49
N ALA A 141 3.09 21.89 11.06
CA ALA A 141 4.25 21.37 10.33
C ALA A 141 3.96 20.15 9.43
N LEU A 142 2.85 19.46 9.68
CA LEU A 142 2.43 18.28 8.90
C LEU A 142 1.36 18.62 7.84
N LEU A 143 0.86 19.86 7.83
CA LEU A 143 -0.18 20.30 6.89
C LEU A 143 0.41 20.89 5.58
N ASP A 144 1.73 20.87 5.41
CA ASP A 144 2.38 21.33 4.19
C ASP A 144 1.97 20.46 2.98
N ALA A 145 1.22 21.04 2.05
CA ALA A 145 0.81 20.40 0.81
C ALA A 145 1.95 20.19 -0.19
N GLY A 146 3.09 20.85 0.01
CA GLY A 146 4.28 20.67 -0.83
C GLY A 146 4.84 19.25 -0.84
N VAL A 147 4.48 18.44 0.15
CA VAL A 147 4.91 17.02 0.22
C VAL A 147 4.14 16.09 -0.72
N LEU A 148 2.98 16.51 -1.25
CA LEU A 148 2.09 15.67 -2.07
C LEU A 148 2.80 15.18 -3.34
N LEU A 149 3.30 16.11 -4.14
CA LEU A 149 3.92 15.77 -5.42
C LEU A 149 5.20 14.94 -5.28
N PRO A 150 6.17 15.31 -4.41
CA PRO A 150 7.34 14.49 -4.17
C PRO A 150 7.00 13.09 -3.65
N GLY A 151 6.03 12.99 -2.74
CA GLY A 151 5.60 11.69 -2.19
C GLY A 151 4.97 10.77 -3.23
N ILE A 152 4.13 11.31 -4.12
CA ILE A 152 3.53 10.54 -5.22
C ILE A 152 4.63 10.04 -6.19
N ILE A 153 5.54 10.93 -6.61
CA ILE A 153 6.62 10.56 -7.53
C ILE A 153 7.51 9.46 -6.93
N LEU A 154 7.87 9.62 -5.67
CA LEU A 154 8.72 8.65 -4.98
C LEU A 154 8.03 7.30 -4.78
N SER A 155 6.73 7.30 -4.49
CA SER A 155 5.94 6.07 -4.37
C SER A 155 5.82 5.34 -5.71
N LEU A 156 5.61 6.04 -6.81
CA LEU A 156 5.59 5.46 -8.15
C LEU A 156 6.96 4.90 -8.55
N PHE A 157 8.04 5.57 -8.18
CA PHE A 157 9.39 5.05 -8.36
C PHE A 157 9.59 3.72 -7.62
N TRP A 158 9.24 3.66 -6.32
CA TRP A 158 9.32 2.43 -5.54
C TRP A 158 8.42 1.32 -6.08
N PHE A 159 7.21 1.66 -6.54
CA PHE A 159 6.32 0.70 -7.19
C PHE A 159 6.94 0.10 -8.46
N PHE A 160 7.52 0.94 -9.31
CA PHE A 160 8.18 0.49 -10.53
C PHE A 160 9.36 -0.44 -10.23
N VAL A 161 10.26 -0.02 -9.33
CA VAL A 161 11.42 -0.82 -8.91
C VAL A 161 10.99 -2.16 -8.33
N ALA A 162 10.05 -2.14 -7.38
CA ALA A 162 9.55 -3.35 -6.73
C ALA A 162 8.87 -4.30 -7.74
N THR A 163 8.10 -3.76 -8.69
CA THR A 163 7.44 -4.55 -9.75
C THR A 163 8.45 -5.22 -10.66
N VAL A 164 9.44 -4.49 -11.14
CA VAL A 164 10.48 -5.05 -12.04
C VAL A 164 11.27 -6.15 -11.32
N LEU A 165 11.68 -5.92 -10.07
CA LEU A 165 12.41 -6.90 -9.27
C LEU A 165 11.57 -8.15 -9.00
N PHE A 166 10.31 -7.96 -8.62
CA PHE A 166 9.38 -9.06 -8.35
C PHE A 166 9.14 -9.92 -9.61
N LEU A 167 8.84 -9.30 -10.75
CA LEU A 167 8.58 -10.02 -12.00
C LEU A 167 9.81 -10.79 -12.46
N LYS A 168 11.00 -10.17 -12.48
CA LYS A 168 12.25 -10.85 -12.82
C LYS A 168 12.56 -12.02 -11.90
N TRP A 169 12.32 -11.86 -10.60
CA TRP A 169 12.51 -12.95 -9.64
C TRP A 169 11.51 -14.08 -9.88
N PHE A 170 10.24 -13.75 -10.15
CA PHE A 170 9.20 -14.76 -10.37
C PHE A 170 9.39 -15.54 -11.66
N GLU A 171 9.84 -14.90 -12.74
CA GLU A 171 10.16 -15.56 -14.01
C GLU A 171 11.25 -16.63 -13.86
N ARG A 172 12.25 -16.37 -13.01
CA ARG A 172 13.35 -17.31 -12.72
C ARG A 172 12.95 -18.46 -11.79
N LYS A 173 11.77 -18.39 -11.20
CA LYS A 173 11.31 -19.43 -10.29
C LYS A 173 10.86 -20.66 -11.07
N GLU A 174 11.61 -21.73 -10.97
CA GLU A 174 11.25 -23.04 -11.50
C GLU A 174 10.19 -23.70 -10.61
N VAL A 175 9.34 -24.52 -11.23
CA VAL A 175 8.39 -25.40 -10.53
C VAL A 175 9.15 -26.61 -10.04
N ARG A 176 9.52 -26.62 -8.78
CA ARG A 176 10.03 -27.84 -8.11
C ARG A 176 8.97 -28.46 -7.25
#